data_4a5f01e648fd139f9b1929557d7e30fb
#
_entry.id   4a5f01e648fd139f9b1929557d7e30fb
#
_cell.length_a   1.000
_cell.length_b   1.000
_cell.length_c   1.000
_cell.angle_alpha   90.00
_cell.angle_beta   90.00
_cell.angle_gamma   90.00
#
_symmetry.space_group_name_H-M   'P 1'
#
loop_
_entity.id
_entity.type
_entity.pdbx_description
1 polymer ?
#
loop_
_entity_poly.entity_id
_entity_poly.type
_entity_poly.pdbx_seq_one_letter_code
_entity_poly.pdbx_strand_id
1 'polypeptide(L)'
;MPSEKRSDGTIPNRQTPMFPKLDKYWQHPSLYWPLLILFASATPFTFAPYYHFWLMPLIFGAFVRLIELRPRFAVSSAYLFSLTAYSTQFYWIHTALHDISGLPNLYAVPLTFLLPAYLALYPALCFWLWKKFTLPRSIKTGLALPVLWTLTEFARERLLTGFGWGALGYSQIVSDSPLAGFAPLGGIHMVTLTTAFLGTWLVLASDGSIPPRKRLFPIILIAILITVGYTAQQTDFTRPDGSTRTVALLQGNVVQTLKWREDQVIPTIQKYYEQVGKTTADIVIMPETAIPVMRQNLPENILAQFAEQAQNNGSALAVGISQYTSDGSGYENAVINLTGYQENNPNGIPYYAKNHLVPFGEYKPLPFLTTPLYKMMDMPLSDFRKGGDNQPTLQMKDQKVAFNICYEDGFGDELITTAKDSTLLANISNMAWYGKSNAMYQQLQQSQARAMELGRYMVRATNTGATAIISHKGNIIAQAQPDTETILEGHIKGYTGETPYMKAGSSWPLIGILTLITLILFIFRNKKS
;
A
#
# COMPACT_ATOMS: atom_id res chain seq x y z
N MET A 1 4.70 67.44 39.83
CA MET A 1 5.39 66.25 39.31
C MET A 1 4.30 65.31 38.86
N PRO A 2 4.11 65.06 37.52
CA PRO A 2 3.15 64.10 36.99
C PRO A 2 3.79 62.73 36.84
N SER A 3 3.08 61.70 37.25
CA SER A 3 3.44 60.29 37.17
C SER A 3 3.38 59.77 35.75
N GLU A 4 4.50 59.28 35.25
CA GLU A 4 4.56 58.54 33.97
C GLU A 4 3.79 57.23 34.05
N LYS A 5 2.74 57.09 33.24
CA LYS A 5 2.11 55.83 32.93
C LYS A 5 2.97 55.10 31.90
N ARG A 6 3.64 54.01 32.29
CA ARG A 6 4.21 53.05 31.38
C ARG A 6 3.09 52.41 30.57
N SER A 7 3.08 52.63 29.25
CA SER A 7 2.26 51.89 28.31
C SER A 7 2.89 50.53 28.03
N ASP A 8 2.30 49.49 28.60
CA ASP A 8 2.60 48.10 28.25
C ASP A 8 2.17 47.81 26.80
N GLY A 9 3.14 47.92 25.90
CA GLY A 9 2.96 47.69 24.47
C GLY A 9 2.97 46.21 24.12
N THR A 10 2.12 45.38 24.71
CA THR A 10 1.80 44.05 24.21
C THR A 10 0.72 44.16 23.13
N ILE A 11 1.14 44.28 21.86
CA ILE A 11 0.26 44.11 20.73
C ILE A 11 -0.15 42.63 20.68
N PRO A 12 -1.40 42.27 20.96
CA PRO A 12 -1.83 40.89 20.73
C PRO A 12 -1.79 40.65 19.24
N ASN A 13 -1.01 39.66 18.82
CA ASN A 13 -0.95 39.16 17.46
C ASN A 13 -2.33 38.54 17.14
N ARG A 14 -3.34 39.38 16.88
CA ARG A 14 -4.66 38.95 16.42
C ARG A 14 -4.50 38.45 14.97
N GLN A 15 -4.30 37.15 14.83
CA GLN A 15 -4.50 36.47 13.56
C GLN A 15 -5.95 36.71 13.13
N THR A 16 -6.16 37.50 12.10
CA THR A 16 -7.47 37.64 11.47
C THR A 16 -7.86 36.27 10.87
N PRO A 17 -9.03 35.72 11.23
CA PRO A 17 -9.40 34.37 10.81
C PRO A 17 -9.60 34.27 9.31
N MET A 18 -9.29 33.13 8.73
CA MET A 18 -9.39 32.77 7.31
C MET A 18 -10.81 32.96 6.76
N PHE A 19 -11.77 32.39 7.47
CA PHE A 19 -13.20 32.63 7.34
C PHE A 19 -13.71 33.01 8.71
N PRO A 20 -13.78 34.30 9.08
CA PRO A 20 -14.00 34.70 10.47
C PRO A 20 -15.20 34.03 11.15
N LYS A 21 -16.26 33.78 10.38
CA LYS A 21 -17.44 33.06 10.87
C LYS A 21 -17.19 31.56 11.01
N LEU A 22 -16.58 30.92 9.99
CA LEU A 22 -16.35 29.47 9.96
C LEU A 22 -15.33 29.05 11.01
N ASP A 23 -14.19 29.74 11.11
CA ASP A 23 -13.15 29.48 12.09
C ASP A 23 -13.65 29.60 13.53
N LYS A 24 -14.53 30.58 13.80
CA LYS A 24 -15.18 30.74 15.10
C LYS A 24 -16.01 29.49 15.48
N TYR A 25 -16.74 28.93 14.52
CA TYR A 25 -17.53 27.70 14.73
C TYR A 25 -16.61 26.50 14.90
N TRP A 26 -15.59 26.34 14.07
CA TRP A 26 -14.65 25.22 14.10
C TRP A 26 -13.81 25.21 15.40
N GLN A 27 -13.56 26.36 16.00
CA GLN A 27 -12.90 26.46 17.31
C GLN A 27 -13.81 26.03 18.47
N HIS A 28 -15.12 26.03 18.31
CA HIS A 28 -16.00 25.68 19.42
C HIS A 28 -15.89 24.20 19.76
N PRO A 29 -15.73 23.81 21.05
CA PRO A 29 -15.54 22.40 21.44
C PRO A 29 -16.61 21.45 20.93
N SER A 30 -17.87 21.89 20.88
CA SER A 30 -19.01 21.09 20.42
C SER A 30 -18.95 20.74 18.92
N LEU A 31 -18.15 21.45 18.12
CA LEU A 31 -17.98 21.19 16.70
C LEU A 31 -16.59 20.67 16.35
N TYR A 32 -15.56 21.09 17.09
CA TYR A 32 -14.17 20.71 16.82
C TYR A 32 -13.94 19.20 16.77
N TRP A 33 -14.33 18.49 17.82
CA TRP A 33 -14.16 17.05 17.90
C TRP A 33 -15.06 16.27 16.93
N PRO A 34 -16.36 16.60 16.79
CA PRO A 34 -17.20 15.97 15.76
C PRO A 34 -16.69 16.18 14.34
N LEU A 35 -16.22 17.39 13.98
CA LEU A 35 -15.65 17.65 12.66
C LEU A 35 -14.36 16.85 12.42
N LEU A 36 -13.52 16.73 13.43
CA LEU A 36 -12.29 15.91 13.36
C LEU A 36 -12.62 14.45 13.06
N ILE A 37 -13.60 13.89 13.78
CA ILE A 37 -14.09 12.52 13.56
C ILE A 37 -14.75 12.37 12.18
N LEU A 38 -15.57 13.33 11.78
CA LEU A 38 -16.25 13.31 10.47
C LEU A 38 -15.24 13.26 9.31
N PHE A 39 -14.25 14.18 9.32
CA PHE A 39 -13.21 14.20 8.29
C PHE A 39 -12.37 12.93 8.31
N ALA A 40 -12.03 12.40 9.48
CA ALA A 40 -11.31 11.14 9.60
C ALA A 40 -12.12 9.96 9.03
N SER A 41 -13.40 9.87 9.35
CA SER A 41 -14.30 8.83 8.85
C SER A 41 -14.58 8.92 7.34
N ALA A 42 -14.31 10.08 6.73
CA ALA A 42 -14.43 10.27 5.29
C ALA A 42 -13.19 9.81 4.51
N THR A 43 -12.06 9.54 5.17
CA THR A 43 -10.81 9.13 4.49
C THR A 43 -10.95 7.86 3.66
N PRO A 44 -11.68 6.78 4.05
CA PRO A 44 -11.83 5.58 3.24
C PRO A 44 -12.41 5.83 1.85
N PHE A 45 -13.25 6.86 1.67
CA PHE A 45 -13.83 7.20 0.37
C PHE A 45 -12.80 7.71 -0.65
N THR A 46 -11.59 8.08 -0.19
CA THR A 46 -10.52 8.53 -1.07
C THR A 46 -9.72 7.38 -1.68
N PHE A 47 -9.86 6.18 -1.15
CA PHE A 47 -9.20 4.96 -1.60
C PHE A 47 -10.15 4.09 -2.44
N ALA A 48 -9.61 3.03 -3.03
CA ALA A 48 -10.40 2.00 -3.68
C ALA A 48 -11.38 1.35 -2.68
N PRO A 49 -12.60 1.01 -3.13
CA PRO A 49 -13.14 1.07 -4.49
C PRO A 49 -13.75 2.42 -4.89
N TYR A 50 -13.75 3.43 -4.02
CA TYR A 50 -14.45 4.70 -4.26
C TYR A 50 -13.66 5.68 -5.12
N TYR A 51 -12.33 5.73 -4.99
CA TYR A 51 -11.41 6.54 -5.79
C TYR A 51 -11.70 8.06 -5.82
N HIS A 52 -12.31 8.64 -4.78
CA HIS A 52 -12.50 10.10 -4.69
C HIS A 52 -11.18 10.79 -4.29
N PHE A 53 -10.15 10.64 -5.11
CA PHE A 53 -8.78 11.10 -4.86
C PHE A 53 -8.68 12.58 -4.49
N TRP A 54 -9.50 13.44 -5.13
CA TRP A 54 -9.55 14.89 -4.90
C TRP A 54 -9.98 15.27 -3.48
N LEU A 55 -10.68 14.37 -2.80
CA LEU A 55 -11.17 14.60 -1.44
C LEU A 55 -10.03 14.51 -0.40
N MET A 56 -8.98 13.70 -0.63
CA MET A 56 -7.90 13.53 0.35
C MET A 56 -7.13 14.82 0.65
N PRO A 57 -6.67 15.62 -0.33
CA PRO A 57 -6.03 16.89 -0.03
C PRO A 57 -6.94 17.86 0.73
N LEU A 58 -8.25 17.84 0.47
CA LEU A 58 -9.23 18.66 1.18
C LEU A 58 -9.41 18.20 2.64
N ILE A 59 -9.56 16.90 2.87
CA ILE A 59 -9.63 16.32 4.22
C ILE A 59 -8.36 16.63 5.00
N PHE A 60 -7.18 16.40 4.39
CA PHE A 60 -5.90 16.68 5.02
C PHE A 60 -5.74 18.17 5.34
N GLY A 61 -6.11 19.05 4.43
CA GLY A 61 -6.12 20.49 4.65
C GLY A 61 -7.07 20.90 5.80
N ALA A 62 -8.31 20.39 5.80
CA ALA A 62 -9.28 20.66 6.86
C ALA A 62 -8.79 20.17 8.24
N PHE A 63 -8.20 18.97 8.29
CA PHE A 63 -7.56 18.42 9.49
C PHE A 63 -6.42 19.31 10.00
N VAL A 64 -5.51 19.74 9.11
CA VAL A 64 -4.42 20.67 9.47
C VAL A 64 -4.98 21.99 9.98
N ARG A 65 -6.02 22.53 9.31
CA ARG A 65 -6.66 23.78 9.76
C ARG A 65 -7.27 23.66 11.16
N LEU A 66 -7.97 22.57 11.44
CA LEU A 66 -8.51 22.31 12.78
C LEU A 66 -7.39 22.33 13.84
N ILE A 67 -6.26 21.67 13.59
CA ILE A 67 -5.12 21.64 14.51
C ILE A 67 -4.53 23.05 14.71
N GLU A 68 -4.37 23.84 13.62
CA GLU A 68 -3.88 25.23 13.73
C GLU A 68 -4.79 26.11 14.58
N LEU A 69 -6.10 25.88 14.55
CA LEU A 69 -7.08 26.60 15.37
C LEU A 69 -6.97 26.25 16.87
N ARG A 70 -6.49 25.04 17.20
CA ARG A 70 -6.32 24.56 18.59
C ARG A 70 -4.97 23.87 18.80
N PRO A 71 -3.83 24.57 18.66
CA PRO A 71 -2.51 23.97 18.67
C PRO A 71 -2.14 23.27 19.98
N ARG A 72 -2.79 23.63 21.09
CA ARG A 72 -2.60 22.93 22.38
C ARG A 72 -2.98 21.45 22.29
N PHE A 73 -3.99 21.11 21.48
CA PHE A 73 -4.49 19.75 21.28
C PHE A 73 -3.89 19.05 20.04
N ALA A 74 -2.86 19.60 19.39
CA ALA A 74 -2.35 19.09 18.11
C ALA A 74 -2.04 17.58 18.16
N VAL A 75 -1.39 17.10 19.20
CA VAL A 75 -1.01 15.69 19.35
C VAL A 75 -2.23 14.78 19.54
N SER A 76 -3.11 15.13 20.48
CA SER A 76 -4.34 14.35 20.74
C SER A 76 -5.31 14.39 19.56
N SER A 77 -5.38 15.52 18.85
CA SER A 77 -6.19 15.62 17.62
C SER A 77 -5.62 14.78 16.48
N ALA A 78 -4.31 14.77 16.30
CA ALA A 78 -3.65 13.93 15.31
C ALA A 78 -3.84 12.43 15.62
N TYR A 79 -3.70 12.07 16.90
CA TYR A 79 -3.95 10.70 17.34
C TYR A 79 -5.41 10.28 17.09
N LEU A 80 -6.38 11.08 17.55
CA LEU A 80 -7.80 10.76 17.39
C LEU A 80 -8.24 10.72 15.93
N PHE A 81 -7.80 11.69 15.11
CA PHE A 81 -8.06 11.69 13.68
C PHE A 81 -7.56 10.40 13.04
N SER A 82 -6.30 10.06 13.27
CA SER A 82 -5.68 8.89 12.63
C SER A 82 -6.21 7.57 13.18
N LEU A 83 -6.49 7.50 14.48
CA LEU A 83 -7.18 6.34 15.08
C LEU A 83 -8.53 6.10 14.38
N THR A 84 -9.33 7.16 14.22
CA THR A 84 -10.65 7.06 13.56
C THR A 84 -10.49 6.67 12.08
N ALA A 85 -9.58 7.35 11.35
CA ALA A 85 -9.33 7.07 9.93
C ALA A 85 -8.88 5.63 9.70
N TYR A 86 -7.90 5.15 10.48
CA TYR A 86 -7.41 3.77 10.35
C TYR A 86 -8.42 2.73 10.84
N SER A 87 -9.22 3.02 11.87
CA SER A 87 -10.28 2.10 12.32
C SER A 87 -11.36 1.94 11.26
N THR A 88 -11.78 3.02 10.60
CA THR A 88 -12.75 2.96 9.52
C THR A 88 -12.19 2.35 8.23
N GLN A 89 -10.89 2.46 7.99
CA GLN A 89 -10.24 1.91 6.81
C GLN A 89 -9.92 0.42 6.95
N PHE A 90 -9.54 -0.04 8.15
CA PHE A 90 -9.06 -1.40 8.41
C PHE A 90 -10.05 -2.25 9.22
N TYR A 91 -11.34 -1.92 9.19
CA TYR A 91 -12.41 -2.69 9.87
C TYR A 91 -12.40 -4.18 9.51
N TRP A 92 -11.93 -4.51 8.31
CA TRP A 92 -11.85 -5.86 7.78
C TRP A 92 -10.85 -6.78 8.52
N ILE A 93 -9.99 -6.23 9.38
CA ILE A 93 -9.16 -7.02 10.29
C ILE A 93 -10.03 -7.85 11.23
N HIS A 94 -11.21 -7.33 11.62
CA HIS A 94 -12.17 -8.07 12.42
C HIS A 94 -12.60 -9.37 11.75
N THR A 95 -12.86 -9.35 10.43
CA THR A 95 -13.23 -10.55 9.67
C THR A 95 -12.12 -11.62 9.74
N ALA A 96 -10.86 -11.23 9.59
CA ALA A 96 -9.75 -12.18 9.71
C ALA A 96 -9.65 -12.79 11.12
N LEU A 97 -9.86 -11.98 12.16
CA LEU A 97 -9.74 -12.43 13.55
C LEU A 97 -10.96 -13.22 14.02
N HIS A 98 -12.16 -12.79 13.67
CA HIS A 98 -13.40 -13.41 14.15
C HIS A 98 -13.95 -14.47 13.20
N ASP A 99 -14.23 -14.08 11.95
CA ASP A 99 -14.98 -14.95 11.03
C ASP A 99 -14.11 -16.10 10.50
N ILE A 100 -12.81 -15.87 10.32
CA ILE A 100 -11.89 -16.86 9.74
C ILE A 100 -11.09 -17.60 10.81
N SER A 101 -10.50 -16.87 11.77
CA SER A 101 -9.66 -17.49 12.81
C SER A 101 -10.44 -17.95 14.04
N GLY A 102 -11.76 -17.76 14.08
CA GLY A 102 -12.65 -18.25 15.15
C GLY A 102 -12.50 -17.53 16.49
N LEU A 103 -11.77 -16.40 16.55
CA LEU A 103 -11.55 -15.71 17.82
C LEU A 103 -12.86 -15.08 18.34
N PRO A 104 -13.25 -15.30 19.61
CA PRO A 104 -14.45 -14.68 20.17
C PRO A 104 -14.43 -13.16 20.10
N ASN A 105 -15.58 -12.52 19.86
CA ASN A 105 -15.71 -11.07 19.74
C ASN A 105 -15.13 -10.27 20.92
N LEU A 106 -15.16 -10.85 22.13
CA LEU A 106 -14.54 -10.25 23.32
C LEU A 106 -13.06 -9.92 23.11
N TYR A 107 -12.35 -10.71 22.30
CA TYR A 107 -10.94 -10.51 21.96
C TYR A 107 -10.76 -9.91 20.56
N ALA A 108 -11.57 -10.34 19.57
CA ALA A 108 -11.44 -9.90 18.20
C ALA A 108 -11.67 -8.39 18.05
N VAL A 109 -12.68 -7.83 18.73
CA VAL A 109 -12.98 -6.38 18.66
C VAL A 109 -11.82 -5.53 19.21
N PRO A 110 -11.33 -5.70 20.45
CA PRO A 110 -10.19 -4.93 20.94
C PRO A 110 -8.93 -5.08 20.08
N LEU A 111 -8.63 -6.28 19.60
CA LEU A 111 -7.45 -6.54 18.76
C LEU A 111 -7.57 -5.86 17.38
N THR A 112 -8.79 -5.76 16.82
CA THR A 112 -9.03 -5.00 15.60
C THR A 112 -8.62 -3.54 15.75
N PHE A 113 -8.86 -2.92 16.91
CA PHE A 113 -8.48 -1.54 17.18
C PHE A 113 -7.01 -1.36 17.58
N LEU A 114 -6.31 -2.42 17.96
CA LEU A 114 -4.92 -2.33 18.43
C LEU A 114 -3.98 -1.86 17.31
N LEU A 115 -4.14 -2.38 16.08
CA LEU A 115 -3.34 -1.93 14.94
C LEU A 115 -3.62 -0.46 14.59
N PRO A 116 -4.87 0.01 14.39
CA PRO A 116 -5.18 1.43 14.24
C PRO A 116 -4.60 2.32 15.35
N ALA A 117 -4.69 1.88 16.61
CA ALA A 117 -4.15 2.62 17.75
C ALA A 117 -2.62 2.75 17.70
N TYR A 118 -1.92 1.67 17.33
CA TYR A 118 -0.48 1.69 17.10
C TYR A 118 -0.10 2.62 15.93
N LEU A 119 -0.78 2.48 14.79
CA LEU A 119 -0.50 3.29 13.61
C LEU A 119 -0.75 4.79 13.84
N ALA A 120 -1.74 5.14 14.66
CA ALA A 120 -2.06 6.53 15.02
C ALA A 120 -0.93 7.23 15.83
N LEU A 121 0.00 6.49 16.41
CA LEU A 121 1.16 7.06 17.10
C LEU A 121 2.09 7.82 16.13
N TYR A 122 2.19 7.41 14.86
CA TYR A 122 3.05 8.06 13.87
C TYR A 122 2.57 9.50 13.52
N PRO A 123 1.31 9.74 13.15
CA PRO A 123 0.77 11.09 13.03
C PRO A 123 0.83 11.90 14.33
N ALA A 124 0.62 11.28 15.49
CA ALA A 124 0.79 11.95 16.78
C ALA A 124 2.24 12.42 16.98
N LEU A 125 3.22 11.58 16.64
CA LEU A 125 4.65 11.92 16.64
C LEU A 125 4.95 13.07 15.66
N CYS A 126 4.38 13.02 14.43
CA CYS A 126 4.51 14.09 13.45
C CYS A 126 4.12 15.45 14.05
N PHE A 127 2.93 15.53 14.66
CA PHE A 127 2.45 16.79 15.25
C PHE A 127 3.13 17.16 16.58
N TRP A 128 3.66 16.19 17.32
CA TRP A 128 4.52 16.47 18.46
C TRP A 128 5.82 17.14 18.01
N LEU A 129 6.47 16.66 16.96
CA LEU A 129 7.64 17.30 16.36
C LEU A 129 7.28 18.67 15.77
N TRP A 130 6.17 18.75 15.02
CA TRP A 130 5.68 20.02 14.45
C TRP A 130 5.50 21.11 15.52
N LYS A 131 4.98 20.77 16.72
CA LYS A 131 4.86 21.74 17.83
C LYS A 131 6.19 22.31 18.29
N LYS A 132 7.27 21.55 18.21
CA LYS A 132 8.61 21.99 18.64
C LYS A 132 9.21 23.06 17.73
N PHE A 133 8.77 23.16 16.48
CA PHE A 133 9.31 24.15 15.55
C PHE A 133 8.73 25.55 15.79
N THR A 134 9.63 26.52 16.01
CA THR A 134 9.32 27.95 16.15
C THR A 134 9.55 28.68 14.82
N LEU A 135 8.91 28.19 13.74
CA LEU A 135 9.05 28.70 12.38
C LEU A 135 7.87 29.59 12.00
N PRO A 136 8.03 30.52 11.03
CA PRO A 136 6.90 31.21 10.41
C PRO A 136 5.87 30.20 9.90
N ARG A 137 4.58 30.52 10.02
CA ARG A 137 3.48 29.62 9.69
C ARG A 137 3.58 29.06 8.25
N SER A 138 3.92 29.89 7.26
CA SER A 138 4.08 29.46 5.87
C SER A 138 5.13 28.35 5.71
N ILE A 139 6.21 28.39 6.48
CA ILE A 139 7.25 27.36 6.46
C ILE A 139 6.85 26.18 7.35
N LYS A 140 6.32 26.44 8.52
CA LYS A 140 5.93 25.41 9.49
C LYS A 140 4.82 24.50 8.96
N THR A 141 3.75 25.08 8.41
CA THR A 141 2.62 24.35 7.84
C THR A 141 2.84 24.01 6.38
N GLY A 142 3.37 24.93 5.56
CA GLY A 142 3.48 24.75 4.11
C GLY A 142 4.69 23.92 3.66
N LEU A 143 5.68 23.69 4.52
CA LEU A 143 6.89 22.96 4.17
C LEU A 143 7.24 21.88 5.19
N ALA A 144 7.40 22.24 6.47
CA ALA A 144 7.86 21.30 7.48
C ALA A 144 6.82 20.20 7.79
N LEU A 145 5.53 20.51 7.79
CA LEU A 145 4.49 19.53 8.09
C LEU A 145 4.37 18.43 7.04
N PRO A 146 4.29 18.71 5.70
CA PRO A 146 4.28 17.67 4.67
C PRO A 146 5.51 16.75 4.76
N VAL A 147 6.67 17.32 5.01
CA VAL A 147 7.93 16.59 5.18
C VAL A 147 7.89 15.66 6.41
N LEU A 148 7.47 16.18 7.57
CA LEU A 148 7.34 15.38 8.80
C LEU A 148 6.31 14.26 8.64
N TRP A 149 5.18 14.56 7.98
CA TRP A 149 4.15 13.55 7.70
C TRP A 149 4.73 12.40 6.87
N THR A 150 5.40 12.72 5.77
CA THR A 150 6.02 11.73 4.90
C THR A 150 7.08 10.90 5.63
N LEU A 151 7.91 11.51 6.46
CA LEU A 151 8.90 10.79 7.27
C LEU A 151 8.24 9.84 8.27
N THR A 152 7.12 10.22 8.88
CA THR A 152 6.42 9.34 9.82
C THR A 152 5.69 8.20 9.09
N GLU A 153 5.17 8.41 7.88
CA GLU A 153 4.63 7.32 7.05
C GLU A 153 5.74 6.36 6.57
N PHE A 154 6.89 6.91 6.17
CA PHE A 154 8.06 6.10 5.82
C PHE A 154 8.54 5.25 7.01
N ALA A 155 8.59 5.83 8.22
CA ALA A 155 8.92 5.09 9.43
C ALA A 155 7.89 3.99 9.75
N ARG A 156 6.60 4.27 9.52
CA ARG A 156 5.50 3.32 9.72
C ARG A 156 5.59 2.10 8.80
N GLU A 157 6.07 2.29 7.57
CA GLU A 157 6.28 1.18 6.60
C GLU A 157 7.46 0.28 6.97
N ARG A 158 8.44 0.78 7.77
CA ARG A 158 9.70 0.06 8.04
C ARG A 158 9.89 -0.38 9.48
N LEU A 159 9.36 0.37 10.44
CA LEU A 159 9.59 0.07 11.85
C LEU A 159 8.73 -1.12 12.31
N LEU A 160 9.29 -1.94 13.20
CA LEU A 160 8.74 -3.18 13.71
C LEU A 160 8.58 -4.19 12.56
N THR A 161 7.37 -4.40 12.09
CA THR A 161 7.11 -5.32 10.97
C THR A 161 6.77 -4.57 9.69
N GLY A 162 6.62 -3.25 9.78
CA GLY A 162 6.18 -2.39 8.69
C GLY A 162 4.68 -2.55 8.37
N PHE A 163 4.01 -1.43 8.14
CA PHE A 163 2.62 -1.41 7.64
C PHE A 163 2.40 -0.15 6.82
N GLY A 164 2.69 -0.22 5.51
CA GLY A 164 2.54 0.89 4.57
C GLY A 164 1.10 1.12 4.11
N TRP A 165 0.20 0.17 4.33
CA TRP A 165 -1.19 0.22 3.89
C TRP A 165 -1.91 1.48 4.39
N GLY A 166 -2.69 2.12 3.50
CA GLY A 166 -3.40 3.35 3.84
C GLY A 166 -2.51 4.59 3.98
N ALA A 167 -1.28 4.59 3.44
CA ALA A 167 -0.49 5.80 3.30
C ALA A 167 -1.22 6.84 2.44
N LEU A 168 -1.04 8.11 2.77
CA LEU A 168 -1.75 9.23 2.16
C LEU A 168 -1.66 9.19 0.61
N GLY A 169 -0.50 8.81 0.10
CA GLY A 169 -0.22 8.72 -1.33
C GLY A 169 -1.08 7.71 -2.09
N TYR A 170 -1.46 6.60 -1.46
CA TYR A 170 -2.30 5.61 -2.15
C TYR A 170 -3.66 6.16 -2.57
N SER A 171 -4.20 7.16 -1.87
CA SER A 171 -5.43 7.84 -2.28
C SER A 171 -5.34 8.46 -3.68
N GLN A 172 -4.12 8.74 -4.16
CA GLN A 172 -3.87 9.37 -5.46
C GLN A 172 -3.57 8.36 -6.58
N ILE A 173 -3.45 7.07 -6.26
CA ILE A 173 -3.14 6.04 -7.25
C ILE A 173 -4.42 5.70 -8.04
N VAL A 174 -4.65 6.51 -9.03
CA VAL A 174 -5.73 6.39 -10.02
C VAL A 174 -5.34 7.21 -11.26
N SER A 175 -5.79 6.79 -12.45
CA SER A 175 -5.44 7.42 -13.73
C SER A 175 -5.76 8.92 -13.81
N ASP A 176 -6.80 9.35 -13.11
CA ASP A 176 -7.30 10.73 -13.20
C ASP A 176 -6.58 11.69 -12.24
N SER A 177 -5.80 11.17 -11.28
CA SER A 177 -5.04 12.01 -10.37
C SER A 177 -3.70 12.43 -10.96
N PRO A 178 -3.45 13.72 -11.16
CA PRO A 178 -2.14 14.18 -11.63
C PRO A 178 -1.02 13.84 -10.64
N LEU A 179 -1.33 13.67 -9.34
CA LEU A 179 -0.32 13.33 -8.34
C LEU A 179 0.18 11.88 -8.46
N ALA A 180 -0.58 10.99 -9.12
CA ALA A 180 -0.12 9.64 -9.44
C ALA A 180 1.17 9.64 -10.28
N GLY A 181 1.39 10.68 -11.11
CA GLY A 181 2.62 10.83 -11.89
C GLY A 181 3.91 10.96 -11.09
N PHE A 182 3.82 11.20 -9.77
CA PHE A 182 5.00 11.18 -8.90
C PHE A 182 5.42 9.77 -8.48
N ALA A 183 4.60 8.73 -8.71
CA ALA A 183 4.95 7.35 -8.37
C ALA A 183 6.21 6.85 -9.11
N PRO A 184 6.35 6.95 -10.45
CA PRO A 184 7.57 6.55 -11.14
C PRO A 184 8.78 7.43 -10.82
N LEU A 185 8.59 8.61 -10.22
CA LEU A 185 9.69 9.51 -9.85
C LEU A 185 10.32 9.17 -8.50
N GLY A 186 9.54 8.79 -7.50
CA GLY A 186 10.05 8.57 -6.14
C GLY A 186 9.17 7.69 -5.27
N GLY A 187 8.34 6.85 -5.88
CA GLY A 187 7.49 5.89 -5.21
C GLY A 187 6.33 6.52 -4.43
N ILE A 188 5.63 5.70 -3.68
CA ILE A 188 4.45 6.10 -2.91
C ILE A 188 4.73 7.20 -1.89
N HIS A 189 5.95 7.27 -1.37
CA HIS A 189 6.34 8.33 -0.43
C HIS A 189 6.43 9.70 -1.08
N MET A 190 6.80 9.77 -2.36
CA MET A 190 6.76 11.03 -3.11
C MET A 190 5.33 11.45 -3.41
N VAL A 191 4.45 10.51 -3.72
CA VAL A 191 3.01 10.77 -3.87
C VAL A 191 2.41 11.24 -2.54
N THR A 192 2.79 10.65 -1.41
CA THR A 192 2.42 11.11 -0.05
C THR A 192 2.87 12.56 0.19
N LEU A 193 4.13 12.87 -0.10
CA LEU A 193 4.70 14.20 0.09
C LEU A 193 3.94 15.26 -0.72
N THR A 194 3.70 14.98 -1.99
CA THR A 194 3.00 15.90 -2.90
C THR A 194 1.52 16.07 -2.51
N THR A 195 0.87 15.02 -2.06
CA THR A 195 -0.51 15.08 -1.53
C THR A 195 -0.59 15.95 -0.27
N ALA A 196 0.35 15.77 0.65
CA ALA A 196 0.43 16.58 1.88
C ALA A 196 0.76 18.05 1.56
N PHE A 197 1.64 18.32 0.59
CA PHE A 197 1.88 19.68 0.10
C PHE A 197 0.61 20.31 -0.47
N LEU A 198 -0.10 19.60 -1.33
CA LEU A 198 -1.34 20.10 -1.92
C LEU A 198 -2.35 20.49 -0.82
N GLY A 199 -2.58 19.62 0.17
CA GLY A 199 -3.49 19.91 1.28
C GLY A 199 -3.07 21.12 2.12
N THR A 200 -1.79 21.23 2.49
CA THR A 200 -1.30 22.37 3.29
C THR A 200 -1.26 23.68 2.50
N TRP A 201 -0.92 23.64 1.21
CA TRP A 201 -0.93 24.84 0.35
C TRP A 201 -2.34 25.33 0.06
N LEU A 202 -3.33 24.43 -0.02
CA LEU A 202 -4.75 24.83 -0.07
C LEU A 202 -5.16 25.61 1.19
N VAL A 203 -4.70 25.19 2.37
CA VAL A 203 -4.93 25.93 3.63
C VAL A 203 -4.30 27.33 3.57
N LEU A 204 -3.06 27.44 3.11
CA LEU A 204 -2.38 28.74 3.03
C LEU A 204 -2.98 29.65 1.93
N ALA A 205 -3.38 29.09 0.80
CA ALA A 205 -3.99 29.83 -0.30
C ALA A 205 -5.37 30.40 0.06
N SER A 206 -6.14 29.63 0.85
CA SER A 206 -7.50 30.04 1.27
C SER A 206 -7.52 30.94 2.51
N ASP A 207 -6.37 31.20 3.16
CA ASP A 207 -6.31 32.02 4.38
C ASP A 207 -6.52 33.51 4.12
N GLY A 208 -7.68 34.01 4.51
CA GLY A 208 -8.03 35.43 4.41
C GLY A 208 -7.17 36.38 5.25
N SER A 209 -6.42 35.88 6.25
CA SER A 209 -5.48 36.67 7.04
C SER A 209 -4.18 36.99 6.29
N ILE A 210 -3.87 36.20 5.25
CA ILE A 210 -2.71 36.42 4.40
C ILE A 210 -3.07 37.44 3.28
N PRO A 211 -2.26 38.50 3.07
CA PRO A 211 -2.52 39.44 1.98
C PRO A 211 -2.65 38.72 0.61
N PRO A 212 -3.55 39.14 -0.29
CA PRO A 212 -3.82 38.45 -1.57
C PRO A 212 -2.55 38.19 -2.39
N ARG A 213 -1.62 39.15 -2.46
CA ARG A 213 -0.34 38.99 -3.17
C ARG A 213 0.52 37.85 -2.60
N LYS A 214 0.48 37.60 -1.28
CA LYS A 214 1.23 36.49 -0.66
C LYS A 214 0.51 35.15 -0.80
N ARG A 215 -0.82 35.16 -0.97
CA ARG A 215 -1.60 33.92 -1.28
C ARG A 215 -1.35 33.41 -2.69
N LEU A 216 -0.90 34.28 -3.60
CA LEU A 216 -0.53 33.87 -4.96
C LEU A 216 0.61 32.84 -4.98
N PHE A 217 1.54 32.90 -4.01
CA PHE A 217 2.67 31.98 -3.94
C PHE A 217 2.25 30.50 -3.77
N PRO A 218 1.46 30.10 -2.75
CA PRO A 218 0.98 28.72 -2.66
C PRO A 218 0.10 28.31 -3.85
N ILE A 219 -0.66 29.22 -4.47
CA ILE A 219 -1.45 28.93 -5.68
C ILE A 219 -0.52 28.58 -6.87
N ILE A 220 0.57 29.33 -7.06
CA ILE A 220 1.58 29.01 -8.08
C ILE A 220 2.23 27.65 -7.80
N LEU A 221 2.57 27.37 -6.55
CA LEU A 221 3.15 26.07 -6.18
C LEU A 221 2.19 24.91 -6.45
N ILE A 222 0.89 25.08 -6.17
CA ILE A 222 -0.15 24.10 -6.51
C ILE A 222 -0.20 23.88 -8.03
N ALA A 223 -0.20 24.95 -8.82
CA ALA A 223 -0.23 24.86 -10.28
C ALA A 223 1.01 24.12 -10.82
N ILE A 224 2.20 24.45 -10.31
CA ILE A 224 3.45 23.76 -10.67
C ILE A 224 3.37 22.27 -10.29
N LEU A 225 2.92 21.95 -9.07
CA LEU A 225 2.82 20.58 -8.58
C LEU A 225 1.90 19.74 -9.50
N ILE A 226 0.71 20.25 -9.82
CA ILE A 226 -0.23 19.57 -10.70
C ILE A 226 0.36 19.41 -12.11
N THR A 227 0.99 20.46 -12.66
CA THR A 227 1.59 20.42 -14.01
C THR A 227 2.72 19.38 -14.07
N VAL A 228 3.64 19.37 -13.08
CA VAL A 228 4.75 18.42 -13.02
C VAL A 228 4.21 16.99 -12.90
N GLY A 229 3.25 16.76 -12.00
CA GLY A 229 2.66 15.43 -11.82
C GLY A 229 1.95 14.95 -13.09
N TYR A 230 1.14 15.80 -13.72
CA TYR A 230 0.48 15.48 -14.99
C TYR A 230 1.49 15.17 -16.10
N THR A 231 2.54 15.98 -16.25
CA THR A 231 3.58 15.75 -17.25
C THR A 231 4.32 14.43 -16.99
N ALA A 232 4.67 14.15 -15.74
CA ALA A 232 5.32 12.90 -15.37
C ALA A 232 4.43 11.68 -15.66
N GLN A 233 3.11 11.78 -15.44
CA GLN A 233 2.15 10.72 -15.75
C GLN A 233 2.05 10.43 -17.25
N GLN A 234 2.21 11.45 -18.10
CA GLN A 234 2.23 11.28 -19.57
C GLN A 234 3.57 10.72 -20.08
N THR A 235 4.65 10.86 -19.30
CA THR A 235 5.99 10.44 -19.70
C THR A 235 6.14 8.91 -19.59
N ASP A 236 6.68 8.28 -20.63
CA ASP A 236 7.07 6.88 -20.60
C ASP A 236 8.54 6.76 -20.17
N PHE A 237 8.76 6.34 -18.92
CA PHE A 237 10.11 6.11 -18.36
C PHE A 237 10.68 4.74 -18.77
N THR A 238 9.82 3.83 -19.20
CA THR A 238 10.14 2.49 -19.66
C THR A 238 9.59 2.30 -21.08
N ARG A 239 10.06 1.29 -21.77
CA ARG A 239 9.69 1.06 -23.18
C ARG A 239 9.20 -0.38 -23.39
N PRO A 240 8.24 -0.62 -24.30
CA PRO A 240 7.87 -1.96 -24.70
C PRO A 240 9.10 -2.72 -25.23
N ASP A 241 9.21 -4.01 -24.91
CA ASP A 241 10.24 -4.91 -25.45
C ASP A 241 9.91 -5.46 -26.84
N GLY A 242 8.71 -5.15 -27.34
CA GLY A 242 8.18 -5.63 -28.63
C GLY A 242 7.32 -6.89 -28.50
N SER A 243 7.28 -7.52 -27.34
CA SER A 243 6.47 -8.72 -27.11
C SER A 243 5.03 -8.38 -26.69
N THR A 244 4.09 -9.21 -27.12
CA THR A 244 2.71 -9.21 -26.64
C THR A 244 2.32 -10.65 -26.38
N ARG A 245 1.76 -10.94 -25.19
CA ARG A 245 1.35 -12.28 -24.79
C ARG A 245 -0.07 -12.28 -24.25
N THR A 246 -0.73 -13.39 -24.42
CA THR A 246 -1.99 -13.66 -23.73
C THR A 246 -1.70 -14.18 -22.33
N VAL A 247 -2.50 -13.75 -21.35
CA VAL A 247 -2.42 -14.21 -19.97
C VAL A 247 -3.77 -14.67 -19.48
N ALA A 248 -3.79 -15.77 -18.73
CA ALA A 248 -4.95 -16.27 -18.02
C ALA A 248 -4.64 -16.28 -16.52
N LEU A 249 -5.45 -15.57 -15.74
CA LEU A 249 -5.36 -15.46 -14.29
C LEU A 249 -6.51 -16.26 -13.67
N LEU A 250 -6.18 -17.31 -12.94
CA LEU A 250 -7.17 -18.24 -12.42
C LEU A 250 -7.70 -17.74 -11.08
N GLN A 251 -9.03 -17.72 -10.93
CA GLN A 251 -9.73 -17.38 -9.69
C GLN A 251 -10.60 -18.56 -9.30
N GLY A 252 -10.17 -19.31 -8.27
CA GLY A 252 -10.85 -20.53 -7.85
C GLY A 252 -12.03 -20.33 -6.93
N ASN A 253 -12.13 -19.17 -6.28
CA ASN A 253 -13.16 -18.83 -5.30
C ASN A 253 -13.33 -19.91 -4.19
N VAL A 254 -12.19 -20.43 -3.72
CA VAL A 254 -12.17 -21.45 -2.67
C VAL A 254 -12.35 -20.78 -1.31
N VAL A 255 -13.35 -21.20 -0.56
CA VAL A 255 -13.68 -20.66 0.78
C VAL A 255 -12.54 -20.95 1.76
N GLN A 256 -12.06 -19.94 2.50
CA GLN A 256 -10.89 -20.06 3.36
C GLN A 256 -11.02 -21.10 4.46
N THR A 257 -12.18 -21.19 5.11
CA THR A 257 -12.44 -22.16 6.19
C THR A 257 -12.54 -23.61 5.71
N LEU A 258 -12.71 -23.83 4.40
CA LEU A 258 -12.78 -25.16 3.79
C LEU A 258 -11.45 -25.57 3.14
N LYS A 259 -10.60 -24.61 2.81
CA LYS A 259 -9.40 -24.78 1.96
C LYS A 259 -8.46 -25.87 2.44
N TRP A 260 -8.27 -26.02 3.74
CA TRP A 260 -7.32 -26.95 4.36
C TRP A 260 -7.96 -28.25 4.87
N ARG A 261 -9.25 -28.47 4.60
CA ARG A 261 -9.92 -29.71 4.97
C ARG A 261 -9.55 -30.81 3.98
N GLU A 262 -9.24 -31.99 4.50
CA GLU A 262 -8.82 -33.15 3.71
C GLU A 262 -9.83 -33.50 2.59
N ASP A 263 -11.13 -33.42 2.88
CA ASP A 263 -12.21 -33.68 1.93
C ASP A 263 -12.32 -32.62 0.81
N GLN A 264 -11.70 -31.46 0.96
CA GLN A 264 -11.72 -30.35 0.00
C GLN A 264 -10.42 -30.23 -0.83
N VAL A 265 -9.36 -30.93 -0.46
CA VAL A 265 -8.07 -30.88 -1.17
C VAL A 265 -8.21 -31.36 -2.62
N ILE A 266 -8.76 -32.56 -2.84
CA ILE A 266 -8.91 -33.13 -4.18
C ILE A 266 -9.88 -32.30 -5.04
N PRO A 267 -11.09 -31.91 -4.56
CA PRO A 267 -11.95 -31.02 -5.32
C PRO A 267 -11.28 -29.69 -5.70
N THR A 268 -10.46 -29.13 -4.82
CA THR A 268 -9.73 -27.88 -5.12
C THR A 268 -8.67 -28.09 -6.20
N ILE A 269 -7.88 -29.16 -6.13
CA ILE A 269 -6.88 -29.50 -7.16
C ILE A 269 -7.56 -29.74 -8.50
N GLN A 270 -8.65 -30.51 -8.53
CA GLN A 270 -9.41 -30.80 -9.74
C GLN A 270 -9.96 -29.51 -10.38
N LYS A 271 -10.53 -28.61 -9.59
CA LYS A 271 -11.02 -27.30 -10.05
C LYS A 271 -9.95 -26.53 -10.81
N TYR A 272 -8.77 -26.35 -10.22
CA TYR A 272 -7.69 -25.63 -10.89
C TYR A 272 -7.15 -26.39 -12.10
N TYR A 273 -7.08 -27.72 -12.05
CA TYR A 273 -6.71 -28.54 -13.19
C TYR A 273 -7.67 -28.33 -14.39
N GLU A 274 -8.98 -28.33 -14.12
CA GLU A 274 -10.00 -28.03 -15.15
C GLU A 274 -9.88 -26.60 -15.68
N GLN A 275 -9.58 -25.61 -14.81
CA GLN A 275 -9.36 -24.24 -15.27
C GLN A 275 -8.13 -24.13 -16.17
N VAL A 276 -7.01 -24.79 -15.85
CA VAL A 276 -5.83 -24.84 -16.71
C VAL A 276 -6.18 -25.48 -18.07
N GLY A 277 -7.03 -26.51 -18.08
CA GLY A 277 -7.47 -27.18 -19.33
C GLY A 277 -8.39 -26.32 -20.21
N LYS A 278 -9.03 -25.29 -19.67
CA LYS A 278 -9.99 -24.42 -20.38
C LYS A 278 -9.36 -23.22 -21.08
N THR A 279 -8.06 -22.97 -20.90
CA THR A 279 -7.37 -21.83 -21.51
C THR A 279 -6.20 -22.24 -22.38
N THR A 280 -5.97 -21.50 -23.45
CA THR A 280 -4.80 -21.63 -24.35
C THR A 280 -3.92 -20.38 -24.31
N ALA A 281 -4.03 -19.59 -23.23
CA ALA A 281 -3.21 -18.40 -23.05
C ALA A 281 -1.72 -18.75 -22.94
N ASP A 282 -0.85 -17.88 -23.44
CA ASP A 282 0.61 -18.09 -23.40
C ASP A 282 1.14 -18.27 -21.96
N ILE A 283 0.55 -17.53 -21.00
CA ILE A 283 0.95 -17.51 -19.59
C ILE A 283 -0.27 -17.76 -18.73
N VAL A 284 -0.22 -18.78 -17.89
CA VAL A 284 -1.29 -19.12 -16.93
C VAL A 284 -0.75 -18.96 -15.51
N ILE A 285 -1.46 -18.22 -14.67
CA ILE A 285 -1.05 -17.96 -13.28
C ILE A 285 -2.17 -18.37 -12.33
N MET A 286 -1.85 -19.31 -11.45
CA MET A 286 -2.70 -19.73 -10.34
C MET A 286 -2.47 -18.82 -9.11
N PRO A 287 -3.49 -18.59 -8.27
CA PRO A 287 -3.35 -17.73 -7.11
C PRO A 287 -2.50 -18.34 -5.99
N GLU A 288 -2.26 -17.57 -4.94
CA GLU A 288 -1.55 -17.95 -3.72
C GLU A 288 -2.17 -19.21 -3.08
N THR A 289 -1.30 -20.18 -2.76
CA THR A 289 -1.71 -21.47 -2.17
C THR A 289 -2.91 -22.11 -2.88
N ALA A 290 -2.93 -22.06 -4.23
CA ALA A 290 -4.00 -22.66 -5.04
C ALA A 290 -4.10 -24.18 -4.80
N ILE A 291 -2.97 -24.82 -4.58
CA ILE A 291 -2.88 -26.22 -4.15
C ILE A 291 -2.68 -26.23 -2.63
N PRO A 292 -3.69 -26.64 -1.83
CA PRO A 292 -3.63 -26.56 -0.37
C PRO A 292 -2.95 -27.79 0.26
N VAL A 293 -1.77 -28.16 -0.24
CA VAL A 293 -0.92 -29.24 0.26
C VAL A 293 0.52 -28.79 0.07
N MET A 294 1.41 -29.21 0.98
CA MET A 294 2.84 -28.98 0.80
C MET A 294 3.33 -29.68 -0.46
N ARG A 295 4.12 -29.00 -1.28
CA ARG A 295 4.61 -29.52 -2.57
C ARG A 295 5.19 -30.93 -2.45
N GLN A 296 6.01 -31.19 -1.43
CA GLN A 296 6.68 -32.46 -1.20
C GLN A 296 5.74 -33.58 -0.69
N ASN A 297 4.53 -33.23 -0.27
CA ASN A 297 3.52 -34.19 0.17
C ASN A 297 2.49 -34.53 -0.94
N LEU A 298 2.62 -33.87 -2.11
CA LEU A 298 1.78 -34.20 -3.27
C LEU A 298 2.21 -35.54 -3.87
N PRO A 299 1.27 -36.37 -4.35
CA PRO A 299 1.59 -37.46 -5.27
C PRO A 299 2.40 -36.96 -6.46
N GLU A 300 3.46 -37.69 -6.85
CA GLU A 300 4.42 -37.28 -7.89
C GLU A 300 3.76 -36.91 -9.21
N ASN A 301 2.69 -37.61 -9.58
CA ASN A 301 1.98 -37.41 -10.83
C ASN A 301 1.14 -36.11 -10.88
N ILE A 302 0.80 -35.45 -9.76
CA ILE A 302 -0.10 -34.27 -9.78
C ILE A 302 0.56 -33.09 -10.50
N LEU A 303 1.80 -32.74 -10.14
CA LEU A 303 2.50 -31.64 -10.81
C LEU A 303 2.82 -31.95 -12.25
N ALA A 304 3.14 -33.25 -12.56
CA ALA A 304 3.35 -33.71 -13.93
C ALA A 304 2.09 -33.53 -14.78
N GLN A 305 0.92 -33.89 -14.26
CA GLN A 305 -0.36 -33.69 -14.95
C GLN A 305 -0.65 -32.21 -15.26
N PHE A 306 -0.43 -31.30 -14.28
CA PHE A 306 -0.56 -29.85 -14.50
C PHE A 306 0.42 -29.34 -15.55
N ALA A 307 1.68 -29.80 -15.52
CA ALA A 307 2.70 -29.41 -16.49
C ALA A 307 2.34 -29.91 -17.92
N GLU A 308 1.93 -31.17 -18.03
CA GLU A 308 1.49 -31.76 -19.28
C GLU A 308 0.26 -31.05 -19.86
N GLN A 309 -0.76 -30.78 -19.03
CA GLN A 309 -1.96 -30.06 -19.44
C GLN A 309 -1.61 -28.66 -19.97
N ALA A 310 -0.76 -27.91 -19.27
CA ALA A 310 -0.30 -26.60 -19.71
C ALA A 310 0.53 -26.68 -20.99
N GLN A 311 1.42 -27.69 -21.11
CA GLN A 311 2.22 -27.91 -22.30
C GLN A 311 1.36 -28.23 -23.52
N ASN A 312 0.34 -29.09 -23.37
CA ASN A 312 -0.60 -29.46 -24.44
C ASN A 312 -1.39 -28.23 -24.93
N ASN A 313 -1.68 -27.29 -24.05
CA ASN A 313 -2.31 -26.01 -24.40
C ASN A 313 -1.30 -24.97 -24.94
N GLY A 314 -0.02 -25.28 -24.97
CA GLY A 314 1.03 -24.35 -25.37
C GLY A 314 1.28 -23.24 -24.31
N SER A 315 0.96 -23.45 -23.06
CA SER A 315 1.04 -22.44 -21.97
C SER A 315 2.27 -22.62 -21.09
N ALA A 316 2.80 -21.53 -20.57
CA ALA A 316 3.68 -21.52 -19.40
C ALA A 316 2.80 -21.41 -18.14
N LEU A 317 3.06 -22.21 -17.11
CA LEU A 317 2.21 -22.31 -15.92
C LEU A 317 2.97 -21.96 -14.63
N ALA A 318 2.46 -20.98 -13.87
CA ALA A 318 2.88 -20.67 -12.52
C ALA A 318 1.82 -21.11 -11.49
N VAL A 319 2.25 -21.78 -10.42
CA VAL A 319 1.36 -22.36 -9.42
C VAL A 319 1.72 -21.84 -8.02
N GLY A 320 0.77 -21.20 -7.34
CA GLY A 320 0.92 -20.84 -5.94
C GLY A 320 0.75 -22.05 -5.03
N ILE A 321 1.79 -22.38 -4.24
CA ILE A 321 1.84 -23.57 -3.39
C ILE A 321 2.76 -23.33 -2.19
N SER A 322 2.46 -23.96 -1.05
CA SER A 322 3.41 -24.01 0.07
C SER A 322 4.39 -25.16 -0.13
N GLN A 323 5.65 -24.99 0.31
CA GLN A 323 6.68 -26.02 0.23
C GLN A 323 7.57 -26.02 1.47
N TYR A 324 8.24 -27.13 1.75
CA TYR A 324 9.30 -27.16 2.75
C TYR A 324 10.54 -26.44 2.22
N THR A 325 11.26 -25.78 3.13
CA THR A 325 12.57 -25.17 2.80
C THR A 325 13.56 -26.25 2.34
N SER A 326 14.54 -25.85 1.53
CA SER A 326 15.54 -26.78 1.00
C SER A 326 16.37 -27.51 2.09
N ASP A 327 16.52 -26.87 3.25
CA ASP A 327 17.21 -27.41 4.42
C ASP A 327 16.31 -28.21 5.38
N GLY A 328 14.99 -28.29 5.07
CA GLY A 328 14.00 -28.97 5.90
C GLY A 328 13.70 -28.32 7.24
N SER A 329 14.22 -27.10 7.50
CA SER A 329 14.06 -26.41 8.79
C SER A 329 12.68 -25.75 9.00
N GLY A 330 11.87 -25.65 7.94
CA GLY A 330 10.57 -25.00 7.97
C GLY A 330 9.84 -25.12 6.64
N TYR A 331 8.92 -24.21 6.42
CA TYR A 331 8.16 -24.14 5.17
C TYR A 331 8.02 -22.69 4.70
N GLU A 332 7.79 -22.51 3.42
CA GLU A 332 7.67 -21.22 2.76
C GLU A 332 6.44 -21.16 1.85
N ASN A 333 5.89 -19.98 1.68
CA ASN A 333 4.83 -19.69 0.72
C ASN A 333 5.49 -19.36 -0.62
N ALA A 334 5.17 -20.12 -1.68
CA ALA A 334 5.91 -20.04 -2.92
C ALA A 334 4.99 -19.97 -4.15
N VAL A 335 5.55 -19.51 -5.25
CA VAL A 335 5.06 -19.72 -6.61
C VAL A 335 6.11 -20.52 -7.35
N ILE A 336 5.73 -21.67 -7.91
CA ILE A 336 6.59 -22.54 -8.71
C ILE A 336 6.26 -22.37 -10.19
N ASN A 337 7.29 -22.47 -11.04
CA ASN A 337 7.12 -22.43 -12.49
C ASN A 337 7.22 -23.86 -13.06
N LEU A 338 6.11 -24.37 -13.56
CA LEU A 338 6.04 -25.70 -14.17
C LEU A 338 6.42 -25.71 -15.66
N THR A 339 6.83 -24.59 -16.22
CA THR A 339 7.32 -24.53 -17.60
C THR A 339 8.60 -25.35 -17.74
N GLY A 340 8.59 -26.37 -18.57
CA GLY A 340 9.73 -27.27 -18.73
C GLY A 340 9.94 -28.22 -17.54
N TYR A 341 8.91 -28.50 -16.77
CA TYR A 341 8.92 -29.48 -15.68
C TYR A 341 9.49 -30.81 -16.12
N GLN A 342 10.36 -31.39 -15.31
CA GLN A 342 10.97 -32.68 -15.50
C GLN A 342 10.68 -33.58 -14.28
N GLU A 343 9.98 -34.69 -14.50
CA GLU A 343 9.57 -35.59 -13.43
C GLU A 343 10.78 -36.23 -12.70
N ASN A 344 11.88 -36.47 -13.42
CA ASN A 344 13.13 -37.00 -12.88
C ASN A 344 13.94 -35.96 -12.07
N ASN A 345 13.53 -34.68 -12.06
CA ASN A 345 14.16 -33.61 -11.29
C ASN A 345 13.12 -32.70 -10.57
N PRO A 346 12.29 -33.24 -9.67
CA PRO A 346 11.25 -32.47 -8.99
C PRO A 346 11.79 -31.35 -8.09
N ASN A 347 13.06 -31.42 -7.69
CA ASN A 347 13.72 -30.37 -6.91
C ASN A 347 14.31 -29.24 -7.78
N GLY A 348 14.41 -29.45 -9.10
CA GLY A 348 14.89 -28.44 -10.05
C GLY A 348 13.83 -27.47 -10.56
N ILE A 349 12.64 -27.43 -9.96
CA ILE A 349 11.56 -26.52 -10.34
C ILE A 349 11.93 -25.09 -9.94
N PRO A 350 12.03 -24.13 -10.88
CA PRO A 350 12.24 -22.73 -10.53
C PRO A 350 11.07 -22.18 -9.71
N TYR A 351 11.37 -21.41 -8.68
CA TYR A 351 10.35 -20.81 -7.81
C TYR A 351 10.76 -19.45 -7.26
N TYR A 352 9.77 -18.73 -6.78
CA TYR A 352 9.89 -17.56 -5.91
C TYR A 352 9.22 -17.88 -4.58
N ALA A 353 9.87 -17.59 -3.46
CA ALA A 353 9.30 -17.74 -2.13
C ALA A 353 9.08 -16.36 -1.49
N LYS A 354 7.97 -16.22 -0.79
CA LYS A 354 7.59 -14.99 -0.12
C LYS A 354 8.65 -14.50 0.86
N ASN A 355 9.08 -13.26 0.71
CA ASN A 355 10.10 -12.64 1.56
C ASN A 355 9.49 -11.78 2.67
N HIS A 356 8.47 -10.99 2.37
CA HIS A 356 7.79 -10.16 3.37
C HIS A 356 6.55 -10.84 3.94
N LEU A 357 6.74 -11.46 5.10
CA LEU A 357 5.69 -12.25 5.77
C LEU A 357 4.68 -11.36 6.51
N VAL A 358 3.41 -11.78 6.52
CA VAL A 358 2.34 -11.13 7.26
C VAL A 358 2.50 -11.37 8.77
N PRO A 359 2.68 -10.30 9.57
CA PRO A 359 2.72 -10.43 11.02
C PRO A 359 1.41 -11.03 11.54
N PHE A 360 1.50 -11.91 12.52
CA PHE A 360 0.40 -12.66 13.13
C PHE A 360 -0.32 -13.65 12.20
N GLY A 361 -0.17 -13.55 10.89
CA GLY A 361 -0.74 -14.49 9.93
C GLY A 361 0.22 -15.62 9.54
N GLU A 362 1.45 -15.26 9.20
CA GLU A 362 2.46 -16.18 8.67
C GLU A 362 3.62 -16.43 9.64
N TYR A 363 3.85 -15.52 10.58
CA TYR A 363 4.80 -15.71 11.67
C TYR A 363 4.31 -15.04 12.96
N LYS A 364 4.83 -15.51 14.10
CA LYS A 364 4.47 -15.05 15.45
C LYS A 364 5.44 -13.95 15.91
N PRO A 365 5.10 -12.65 15.79
CA PRO A 365 5.93 -11.63 16.38
C PRO A 365 5.85 -11.70 17.92
N LEU A 366 6.97 -11.51 18.61
CA LEU A 366 7.08 -11.59 20.08
C LEU A 366 6.42 -12.87 20.66
N PRO A 367 6.93 -14.07 20.37
CA PRO A 367 6.27 -15.33 20.71
C PRO A 367 5.92 -15.50 22.19
N PHE A 368 6.75 -14.92 23.10
CA PHE A 368 6.52 -14.96 24.55
C PHE A 368 5.20 -14.26 24.96
N LEU A 369 4.75 -13.27 24.20
CA LEU A 369 3.52 -12.52 24.46
C LEU A 369 2.33 -13.08 23.67
N THR A 370 2.54 -13.50 22.43
CA THR A 370 1.48 -13.82 21.48
C THR A 370 1.05 -15.30 21.49
N THR A 371 1.90 -16.23 21.96
CA THR A 371 1.59 -17.66 21.99
C THR A 371 0.24 -18.00 22.67
N PRO A 372 -0.17 -17.37 23.80
CA PRO A 372 -1.48 -17.65 24.38
C PRO A 372 -2.64 -17.34 23.44
N LEU A 373 -2.53 -16.25 22.66
CA LEU A 373 -3.55 -15.85 21.67
C LEU A 373 -3.66 -16.89 20.55
N TYR A 374 -2.51 -17.37 20.03
CA TYR A 374 -2.49 -18.39 18.98
C TYR A 374 -3.13 -19.72 19.38
N LYS A 375 -3.09 -20.08 20.67
CA LYS A 375 -3.77 -21.27 21.17
C LYS A 375 -5.30 -21.17 21.12
N MET A 376 -5.83 -19.95 20.97
CA MET A 376 -7.28 -19.67 20.88
C MET A 376 -7.74 -19.47 19.43
N MET A 377 -6.82 -19.41 18.47
CA MET A 377 -7.09 -19.15 17.06
C MET A 377 -6.83 -20.43 16.26
N ASP A 378 -7.74 -20.75 15.36
CA ASP A 378 -7.54 -21.81 14.36
C ASP A 378 -6.73 -21.26 13.18
N MET A 379 -5.41 -21.16 13.37
CA MET A 379 -4.48 -20.59 12.38
C MET A 379 -3.58 -21.72 11.82
N PRO A 380 -3.92 -22.27 10.66
CA PRO A 380 -3.03 -23.21 9.99
C PRO A 380 -1.77 -22.47 9.49
N LEU A 381 -0.61 -23.11 9.59
CA LEU A 381 0.66 -22.66 9.00
C LEU A 381 1.10 -21.24 9.46
N SER A 382 1.43 -21.08 10.73
CA SER A 382 1.82 -19.79 11.34
C SER A 382 3.34 -19.62 11.58
N ASP A 383 4.19 -20.41 10.94
CA ASP A 383 5.66 -20.40 11.12
C ASP A 383 6.40 -20.48 9.77
N PHE A 384 5.94 -19.70 8.79
CA PHE A 384 6.60 -19.58 7.49
C PHE A 384 8.01 -19.01 7.62
N ARG A 385 8.90 -19.44 6.73
CA ARG A 385 10.24 -18.89 6.54
C ARG A 385 10.24 -17.91 5.37
N LYS A 386 11.13 -16.92 5.44
CA LYS A 386 11.35 -15.96 4.36
C LYS A 386 12.15 -16.61 3.24
N GLY A 387 11.77 -16.33 1.99
CA GLY A 387 12.48 -16.81 0.80
C GLY A 387 13.84 -16.16 0.57
N GLY A 388 14.14 -15.07 1.29
CA GLY A 388 15.37 -14.30 1.14
C GLY A 388 15.30 -13.20 0.09
N ASP A 389 16.28 -12.30 0.13
CA ASP A 389 16.37 -11.16 -0.78
C ASP A 389 16.96 -11.60 -2.14
N ASN A 390 16.74 -10.78 -3.17
CA ASN A 390 17.35 -10.94 -4.51
C ASN A 390 17.02 -12.26 -5.23
N GLN A 391 15.78 -12.74 -5.08
CA GLN A 391 15.32 -13.90 -5.80
C GLN A 391 15.20 -13.60 -7.31
N PRO A 392 15.47 -14.59 -8.19
CA PRO A 392 15.45 -14.38 -9.64
C PRO A 392 14.02 -14.22 -10.17
N THR A 393 13.91 -13.62 -11.35
CA THR A 393 12.69 -13.67 -12.16
C THR A 393 12.41 -15.10 -12.64
N LEU A 394 11.15 -15.45 -12.82
CA LEU A 394 10.75 -16.71 -13.42
C LEU A 394 10.52 -16.51 -14.92
N GLN A 395 11.15 -17.37 -15.74
CA GLN A 395 10.99 -17.31 -17.20
C GLN A 395 9.67 -17.97 -17.60
N MET A 396 8.74 -17.20 -18.16
CA MET A 396 7.46 -17.68 -18.67
C MET A 396 7.32 -17.25 -20.14
N LYS A 397 7.49 -18.20 -21.08
CA LYS A 397 7.69 -17.89 -22.51
C LYS A 397 8.91 -16.97 -22.69
N ASP A 398 8.73 -15.84 -23.39
CA ASP A 398 9.73 -14.80 -23.57
C ASP A 398 9.71 -13.74 -22.47
N GLN A 399 8.77 -13.85 -21.50
CA GLN A 399 8.65 -12.91 -20.40
C GLN A 399 9.49 -13.33 -19.20
N LYS A 400 10.22 -12.39 -18.62
CA LYS A 400 10.84 -12.50 -17.30
C LYS A 400 9.88 -11.93 -16.25
N VAL A 401 9.26 -12.78 -15.48
CA VAL A 401 8.22 -12.40 -14.51
C VAL A 401 8.82 -12.21 -13.14
N ALA A 402 8.73 -10.98 -12.59
CA ALA A 402 9.02 -10.71 -11.19
C ALA A 402 7.76 -10.97 -10.36
N PHE A 403 7.79 -12.04 -9.58
CA PHE A 403 6.70 -12.39 -8.69
C PHE A 403 6.81 -11.65 -7.34
N ASN A 404 5.66 -11.39 -6.76
CA ASN A 404 5.49 -11.08 -5.34
C ASN A 404 4.21 -11.77 -4.84
N ILE A 405 4.12 -12.01 -3.54
CA ILE A 405 3.02 -12.77 -2.97
C ILE A 405 2.25 -11.92 -1.97
N CYS A 406 0.96 -11.65 -2.29
CA CYS A 406 -0.01 -11.05 -1.39
C CYS A 406 0.46 -9.70 -0.81
N TYR A 407 0.75 -9.65 0.49
CA TYR A 407 1.13 -8.48 1.28
C TYR A 407 2.39 -7.75 0.76
N GLU A 408 3.25 -8.42 0.00
CA GLU A 408 4.46 -7.83 -0.58
C GLU A 408 4.19 -6.66 -1.53
N ASP A 409 2.98 -6.55 -2.10
CA ASP A 409 2.54 -5.36 -2.84
C ASP A 409 2.64 -4.06 -2.01
N GLY A 410 2.64 -4.16 -0.68
CA GLY A 410 2.79 -3.03 0.22
C GLY A 410 4.20 -2.42 0.25
N PHE A 411 5.23 -3.12 -0.25
CA PHE A 411 6.65 -2.79 -0.04
C PHE A 411 7.40 -2.59 -1.36
N GLY A 412 7.21 -1.43 -1.98
CA GLY A 412 7.74 -1.14 -3.32
C GLY A 412 9.26 -1.23 -3.44
N ASP A 413 10.00 -0.79 -2.43
CA ASP A 413 11.47 -0.82 -2.44
C ASP A 413 12.03 -2.25 -2.51
N GLU A 414 11.33 -3.23 -1.91
CA GLU A 414 11.75 -4.64 -1.92
C GLU A 414 11.63 -5.30 -3.31
N LEU A 415 10.74 -4.76 -4.16
CA LEU A 415 10.51 -5.29 -5.50
C LEU A 415 11.47 -4.73 -6.55
N ILE A 416 12.22 -3.66 -6.25
CA ILE A 416 13.05 -2.95 -7.23
C ILE A 416 14.09 -3.88 -7.86
N THR A 417 14.80 -4.67 -7.05
CA THR A 417 15.91 -5.51 -7.52
C THR A 417 15.44 -6.52 -8.56
N THR A 418 14.38 -7.27 -8.26
CA THR A 418 13.82 -8.26 -9.18
C THR A 418 13.16 -7.59 -10.40
N ALA A 419 12.51 -6.43 -10.20
CA ALA A 419 11.88 -5.69 -11.28
C ALA A 419 12.85 -5.14 -12.33
N LYS A 420 14.11 -4.85 -11.97
CA LYS A 420 15.13 -4.40 -12.93
C LYS A 420 15.37 -5.43 -14.03
N ASP A 421 15.38 -6.71 -13.69
CA ASP A 421 15.60 -7.82 -14.61
C ASP A 421 14.31 -8.37 -15.22
N SER A 422 13.15 -7.79 -14.89
CA SER A 422 11.86 -8.28 -15.35
C SER A 422 11.32 -7.52 -16.55
N THR A 423 10.40 -8.17 -17.27
CA THR A 423 9.55 -7.55 -18.30
C THR A 423 8.10 -7.43 -17.87
N LEU A 424 7.70 -8.20 -16.86
CA LEU A 424 6.34 -8.30 -16.31
C LEU A 424 6.41 -8.44 -14.78
N LEU A 425 5.44 -7.87 -14.08
CA LEU A 425 5.21 -8.10 -12.65
C LEU A 425 4.02 -9.03 -12.47
N ALA A 426 4.06 -9.89 -11.45
CA ALA A 426 2.93 -10.75 -11.10
C ALA A 426 2.75 -10.80 -9.57
N ASN A 427 1.54 -10.50 -9.11
CA ASN A 427 1.14 -10.75 -7.72
C ASN A 427 0.18 -11.93 -7.66
N ILE A 428 0.43 -12.87 -6.77
CA ILE A 428 -0.51 -13.93 -6.43
C ILE A 428 -1.00 -13.73 -5.00
N SER A 429 -2.33 -13.82 -4.79
CA SER A 429 -2.93 -13.48 -3.49
C SER A 429 -4.09 -14.38 -3.09
N ASN A 430 -4.36 -14.41 -1.79
CA ASN A 430 -5.57 -15.01 -1.25
C ASN A 430 -6.25 -14.04 -0.29
N MET A 431 -7.25 -13.30 -0.78
CA MET A 431 -7.98 -12.30 -0.02
C MET A 431 -9.16 -12.86 0.80
N ALA A 432 -9.38 -14.17 0.77
CA ALA A 432 -10.45 -14.84 1.52
C ALA A 432 -10.38 -14.61 3.04
N TRP A 433 -9.19 -14.28 3.57
CA TRP A 433 -8.98 -13.87 4.96
C TRP A 433 -9.78 -12.63 5.39
N TYR A 434 -10.09 -11.75 4.45
CA TYR A 434 -10.72 -10.46 4.73
C TYR A 434 -12.17 -10.38 4.25
N GLY A 435 -12.73 -11.50 3.79
CA GLY A 435 -14.11 -11.60 3.32
C GLY A 435 -14.44 -10.60 2.21
N LYS A 436 -15.72 -10.30 2.06
CA LYS A 436 -16.22 -9.30 1.09
C LYS A 436 -16.04 -7.88 1.61
N SER A 437 -14.83 -7.43 1.65
CA SER A 437 -14.46 -6.12 2.20
C SER A 437 -13.67 -5.25 1.22
N ASN A 438 -13.44 -3.99 1.61
CA ASN A 438 -12.62 -3.07 0.80
C ASN A 438 -11.14 -3.47 0.73
N ALA A 439 -10.66 -4.42 1.57
CA ALA A 439 -9.28 -4.88 1.57
C ALA A 439 -8.80 -5.32 0.19
N MET A 440 -9.62 -6.06 -0.56
CA MET A 440 -9.29 -6.57 -1.88
C MET A 440 -9.02 -5.46 -2.90
N TYR A 441 -9.83 -4.40 -2.86
CA TYR A 441 -9.68 -3.25 -3.76
C TYR A 441 -8.52 -2.34 -3.34
N GLN A 442 -8.31 -2.16 -2.04
CA GLN A 442 -7.17 -1.41 -1.53
C GLN A 442 -5.84 -2.09 -1.87
N GLN A 443 -5.79 -3.42 -1.83
CA GLN A 443 -4.60 -4.15 -2.26
C GLN A 443 -4.41 -4.09 -3.79
N LEU A 444 -5.49 -4.13 -4.58
CA LEU A 444 -5.41 -3.88 -6.02
C LEU A 444 -4.82 -2.49 -6.30
N GLN A 445 -5.20 -1.47 -5.52
CA GLN A 445 -4.63 -0.12 -5.62
C GLN A 445 -3.13 -0.09 -5.29
N GLN A 446 -2.64 -0.97 -4.39
CA GLN A 446 -1.20 -1.15 -4.18
C GLN A 446 -0.52 -1.76 -5.40
N SER A 447 -1.11 -2.79 -6.03
CA SER A 447 -0.61 -3.35 -7.30
C SER A 447 -0.55 -2.28 -8.42
N GLN A 448 -1.55 -1.37 -8.49
CA GLN A 448 -1.52 -0.24 -9.42
C GLN A 448 -0.32 0.68 -9.15
N ALA A 449 -0.03 0.97 -7.87
CA ALA A 449 1.15 1.74 -7.49
C ALA A 449 2.44 1.05 -7.94
N ARG A 450 2.59 -0.25 -7.72
CA ARG A 450 3.76 -1.04 -8.16
C ARG A 450 3.93 -0.99 -9.67
N ALA A 451 2.84 -1.14 -10.43
CA ALA A 451 2.90 -1.03 -11.90
C ALA A 451 3.44 0.33 -12.36
N MET A 452 2.99 1.43 -11.74
CA MET A 452 3.45 2.80 -12.04
C MET A 452 4.90 3.04 -11.63
N GLU A 453 5.25 2.66 -10.41
CA GLU A 453 6.59 2.86 -9.84
C GLU A 453 7.66 2.12 -10.62
N LEU A 454 7.36 0.89 -11.03
CA LEU A 454 8.31 0.00 -11.70
C LEU A 454 8.17 0.02 -13.23
N GLY A 455 7.18 0.74 -13.75
CA GLY A 455 6.97 0.94 -15.18
C GLY A 455 6.76 -0.38 -15.94
N ARG A 456 6.02 -1.33 -15.36
CA ARG A 456 5.74 -2.67 -15.92
C ARG A 456 4.24 -2.94 -15.89
N TYR A 457 3.76 -3.79 -16.80
CA TYR A 457 2.47 -4.44 -16.59
C TYR A 457 2.50 -5.23 -15.29
N MET A 458 1.39 -5.23 -14.55
CA MET A 458 1.18 -6.05 -13.37
C MET A 458 -0.02 -6.94 -13.61
N VAL A 459 0.16 -8.24 -13.47
CA VAL A 459 -0.93 -9.22 -13.47
C VAL A 459 -1.15 -9.71 -12.05
N ARG A 460 -2.40 -9.80 -11.65
CA ARG A 460 -2.78 -10.14 -10.28
C ARG A 460 -3.76 -11.31 -10.29
N ALA A 461 -3.32 -12.49 -9.86
CA ALA A 461 -4.18 -13.67 -9.70
C ALA A 461 -4.57 -13.83 -8.23
N THR A 462 -5.87 -13.82 -7.93
CA THR A 462 -6.38 -13.95 -6.56
C THR A 462 -7.35 -15.12 -6.44
N ASN A 463 -7.36 -15.78 -5.27
CA ASN A 463 -8.35 -16.83 -5.03
C ASN A 463 -9.79 -16.27 -4.96
N THR A 464 -10.02 -15.20 -4.19
CA THR A 464 -11.34 -14.55 -4.01
C THR A 464 -11.28 -13.05 -4.22
N GLY A 465 -10.20 -12.40 -4.39
CA GLY A 465 -10.06 -10.95 -4.41
C GLY A 465 -10.30 -10.33 -5.77
N ALA A 466 -9.67 -9.18 -6.01
CA ALA A 466 -9.73 -8.46 -7.26
C ALA A 466 -8.62 -8.96 -8.20
N THR A 467 -8.88 -10.03 -8.95
CA THR A 467 -8.03 -10.51 -10.04
C THR A 467 -8.04 -9.48 -11.16
N ALA A 468 -6.87 -9.04 -11.66
CA ALA A 468 -6.80 -7.94 -12.60
C ALA A 468 -5.54 -7.96 -13.48
N ILE A 469 -5.62 -7.30 -14.63
CA ILE A 469 -4.52 -6.94 -15.51
C ILE A 469 -4.36 -5.43 -15.46
N ILE A 470 -3.17 -4.96 -15.12
CA ILE A 470 -2.87 -3.54 -14.88
C ILE A 470 -1.76 -3.13 -15.85
N SER A 471 -1.93 -1.99 -16.53
CA SER A 471 -0.90 -1.44 -17.41
C SER A 471 0.30 -0.89 -16.64
N HIS A 472 1.42 -0.66 -17.32
CA HIS A 472 2.61 0.00 -16.78
C HIS A 472 2.35 1.42 -16.23
N LYS A 473 1.21 2.02 -16.54
CA LYS A 473 0.73 3.32 -16.01
C LYS A 473 -0.30 3.17 -14.90
N GLY A 474 -0.50 1.96 -14.36
CA GLY A 474 -1.43 1.72 -13.26
C GLY A 474 -2.91 1.63 -13.65
N ASN A 475 -3.25 1.67 -14.96
CA ASN A 475 -4.62 1.55 -15.39
C ASN A 475 -5.08 0.08 -15.34
N ILE A 476 -6.22 -0.17 -14.74
CA ILE A 476 -6.87 -1.48 -14.76
C ILE A 476 -7.40 -1.72 -16.17
N ILE A 477 -6.81 -2.67 -16.90
CA ILE A 477 -7.20 -3.04 -18.28
C ILE A 477 -8.35 -4.01 -18.26
N ALA A 478 -8.29 -4.99 -17.37
CA ALA A 478 -9.32 -5.98 -17.15
C ALA A 478 -9.36 -6.39 -15.67
N GLN A 479 -10.54 -6.67 -15.17
CA GLN A 479 -10.75 -7.11 -13.79
C GLN A 479 -11.86 -8.14 -13.74
N ALA A 480 -11.62 -9.25 -13.04
CA ALA A 480 -12.65 -10.23 -12.74
C ALA A 480 -13.58 -9.73 -11.63
N GLN A 481 -14.80 -10.22 -11.64
CA GLN A 481 -15.71 -9.99 -10.51
C GLN A 481 -15.17 -10.75 -9.28
N PRO A 482 -14.94 -10.07 -8.16
CA PRO A 482 -14.53 -10.74 -6.93
C PRO A 482 -15.56 -11.78 -6.45
N ASP A 483 -15.10 -12.75 -5.67
CA ASP A 483 -15.91 -13.81 -5.08
C ASP A 483 -16.69 -14.65 -6.12
N THR A 484 -16.17 -14.79 -7.32
CA THR A 484 -16.66 -15.68 -8.38
C THR A 484 -15.58 -16.66 -8.82
N GLU A 485 -15.96 -17.84 -9.25
CA GLU A 485 -15.07 -18.76 -9.95
C GLU A 485 -14.97 -18.32 -11.41
N THR A 486 -13.75 -17.99 -11.88
CA THR A 486 -13.56 -17.48 -13.24
C THR A 486 -12.10 -17.58 -13.71
N ILE A 487 -11.89 -17.44 -14.99
CA ILE A 487 -10.60 -17.27 -15.65
C ILE A 487 -10.61 -15.86 -16.26
N LEU A 488 -9.74 -14.98 -15.83
CA LEU A 488 -9.58 -13.66 -16.44
C LEU A 488 -8.51 -13.75 -17.52
N GLU A 489 -8.91 -13.63 -18.76
CA GLU A 489 -7.99 -13.60 -19.91
C GLU A 489 -7.79 -12.18 -20.43
N GLY A 490 -6.59 -11.93 -20.98
CA GLY A 490 -6.28 -10.66 -21.61
C GLY A 490 -4.89 -10.62 -22.22
N HIS A 491 -4.51 -9.45 -22.69
CA HIS A 491 -3.20 -9.23 -23.34
C HIS A 491 -2.31 -8.38 -22.44
N ILE A 492 -1.04 -8.76 -22.36
CA ILE A 492 0.02 -7.99 -21.71
C ILE A 492 1.11 -7.65 -22.72
N LYS A 493 1.87 -6.61 -22.40
CA LYS A 493 3.09 -6.24 -23.14
C LYS A 493 4.26 -6.31 -22.18
N GLY A 494 5.38 -6.88 -22.62
CA GLY A 494 6.64 -6.80 -21.91
C GLY A 494 7.21 -5.39 -21.96
N TYR A 495 7.80 -4.93 -20.85
CA TYR A 495 8.45 -3.63 -20.75
C TYR A 495 9.86 -3.76 -20.21
N THR A 496 10.77 -2.89 -20.67
CA THR A 496 12.18 -2.82 -20.25
C THR A 496 12.58 -1.38 -19.93
N GLY A 497 13.75 -1.21 -19.32
CA GLY A 497 14.25 0.09 -18.86
C GLY A 497 13.92 0.33 -17.38
N GLU A 498 14.34 1.46 -16.84
CA GLU A 498 14.19 1.77 -15.42
C GLU A 498 13.53 3.13 -15.23
N THR A 499 12.56 3.20 -14.32
CA THR A 499 12.02 4.47 -13.84
C THR A 499 13.03 5.18 -12.94
N PRO A 500 12.92 6.50 -12.70
CA PRO A 500 13.72 7.19 -11.69
C PRO A 500 13.64 6.53 -10.31
N TYR A 501 12.44 6.05 -9.92
CA TYR A 501 12.25 5.31 -8.68
C TYR A 501 13.05 4.00 -8.64
N MET A 502 13.09 3.21 -9.71
CA MET A 502 13.90 1.99 -9.76
C MET A 502 15.39 2.25 -9.61
N LYS A 503 15.88 3.41 -10.05
CA LYS A 503 17.30 3.77 -9.96
C LYS A 503 17.75 4.07 -8.53
N ALA A 504 16.90 4.68 -7.73
CA ALA A 504 17.29 5.25 -6.43
C ALA A 504 16.40 4.81 -5.25
N GLY A 505 15.30 4.09 -5.49
CA GLY A 505 14.34 3.72 -4.47
C GLY A 505 13.72 4.92 -3.80
N SER A 506 13.22 4.73 -2.57
CA SER A 506 12.75 5.82 -1.71
C SER A 506 13.90 6.65 -1.11
N SER A 507 15.15 6.33 -1.38
CA SER A 507 16.34 6.98 -0.77
C SER A 507 16.48 8.43 -1.18
N TRP A 508 16.33 8.76 -2.46
CA TRP A 508 16.54 10.13 -2.93
C TRP A 508 15.46 11.13 -2.47
N PRO A 509 14.16 10.80 -2.40
CA PRO A 509 13.19 11.65 -1.75
C PRO A 509 13.54 11.91 -0.29
N LEU A 510 13.99 10.89 0.44
CA LEU A 510 14.43 11.02 1.83
C LEU A 510 15.66 11.92 1.98
N ILE A 511 16.68 11.77 1.13
CA ILE A 511 17.85 12.65 1.11
C ILE A 511 17.42 14.10 0.84
N GLY A 512 16.55 14.31 -0.14
CA GLY A 512 15.97 15.62 -0.42
C GLY A 512 15.22 16.22 0.79
N ILE A 513 14.41 15.42 1.45
CA ILE A 513 13.68 15.78 2.67
C ILE A 513 14.63 16.15 3.81
N LEU A 514 15.63 15.32 4.10
CA LEU A 514 16.62 15.57 5.16
C LEU A 514 17.47 16.81 4.86
N THR A 515 17.86 17.00 3.63
CA THR A 515 18.58 18.20 3.18
C THR A 515 17.74 19.45 3.39
N LEU A 516 16.47 19.40 3.02
CA LEU A 516 15.54 20.51 3.19
C LEU A 516 15.33 20.86 4.67
N ILE A 517 15.14 19.86 5.53
CA ILE A 517 15.04 20.08 6.99
C ILE A 517 16.31 20.74 7.52
N THR A 518 17.49 20.25 7.11
CA THR A 518 18.79 20.78 7.55
C THR A 518 18.95 22.23 7.14
N LEU A 519 18.60 22.57 5.89
CA LEU A 519 18.64 23.96 5.39
C LEU A 519 17.67 24.86 6.17
N ILE A 520 16.45 24.40 6.45
CA ILE A 520 15.47 25.15 7.25
C ILE A 520 16.04 25.42 8.65
N LEU A 521 16.55 24.40 9.31
CA LEU A 521 17.13 24.53 10.65
C LEU A 521 18.33 25.48 10.65
N PHE A 522 19.20 25.41 9.65
CA PHE A 522 20.36 26.29 9.51
C PHE A 522 19.98 27.76 9.31
N ILE A 523 19.04 28.05 8.38
CA ILE A 523 18.57 29.41 8.08
C ILE A 523 17.94 30.07 9.32
N PHE A 524 17.17 29.31 10.09
CA PHE A 524 16.46 29.87 11.24
C PHE A 524 17.26 29.84 12.54
N ARG A 525 18.34 29.05 12.64
CA ARG A 525 19.30 29.14 13.74
C ARG A 525 20.05 30.48 13.72
N ASN A 526 20.49 30.90 12.52
CA ASN A 526 21.26 32.15 12.34
C ASN A 526 20.42 33.45 12.52
N LYS A 527 19.07 33.35 12.56
CA LYS A 527 18.22 34.51 12.85
C LYS A 527 17.96 34.73 14.35
N LYS A 528 18.42 33.83 15.21
CA LYS A 528 18.31 33.97 16.68
C LYS A 528 19.61 34.45 17.33
N SER A 529 20.72 34.53 16.60
CA SER A 529 21.95 35.23 16.99
C SER A 529 21.92 36.66 16.40
#